data_c3f80fd773fe7bbff5cf6e67a1636afe
#
_entry.id   c3f80fd773fe7bbff5cf6e67a1636afe
#
_cell.length_a   1.000
_cell.length_b   1.000
_cell.length_c   1.000
_cell.angle_alpha   90.00
_cell.angle_beta   90.00
_cell.angle_gamma   90.00
#
_symmetry.space_group_name_H-M   'P 1'
#
loop_
_entity.id
_entity.type
_entity.pdbx_description
1 polymer ?
#
loop_
_entity_poly.entity_id
_entity_poly.type
_entity_poly.pdbx_seq_one_letter_code
_entity_poly.pdbx_strand_id
1 'polypeptide(L)'
;NAEDIDAEKSAKMLVYAIENGVNYFDTAYVYHGGKSESFIGGVLKPYRDKIHIATKCPIWEVKCEEDFDRLLNEQLERLQTDYIDFYLMHALDKDRFKNVVEKFNLIDKLNKAKADGKIRHIGFSFHDDVETLKKIIDANPNWEFCQIQLNYINVKYQAGLEGLEYAHKKGLDMVIMEPLLGGKLANPSPQVAKMLSDEKTPVEWAMDFLWNREEVSLLLSGMGA
;
A
#
# COMPACT_ATOMS: atom_id res chain seq x y z
N ASN A 1 -2.29 -5.53 22.57
CA ASN A 1 -3.04 -4.38 22.08
C ASN A 1 -2.59 -4.08 20.66
N ALA A 2 -3.49 -3.94 19.70
CA ALA A 2 -3.13 -3.68 18.29
C ALA A 2 -2.35 -2.35 18.08
N GLU A 3 -2.33 -1.50 19.07
CA GLU A 3 -1.61 -0.22 19.07
C GLU A 3 -0.19 -0.31 19.63
N ASP A 4 0.15 -1.40 20.33
CA ASP A 4 1.45 -1.56 20.95
C ASP A 4 2.38 -2.35 20.04
N ILE A 5 3.58 -1.81 19.81
CA ILE A 5 4.65 -2.45 19.06
C ILE A 5 5.58 -3.15 20.06
N ASP A 6 5.74 -4.46 19.94
CA ASP A 6 6.88 -5.17 20.56
C ASP A 6 8.15 -4.78 19.80
N ALA A 7 8.80 -3.73 20.29
CA ALA A 7 9.90 -3.09 19.58
C ALA A 7 11.07 -4.05 19.33
N GLU A 8 11.43 -4.89 20.30
CA GLU A 8 12.55 -5.82 20.15
C GLU A 8 12.23 -6.91 19.11
N LYS A 9 11.08 -7.55 19.24
CA LYS A 9 10.63 -8.62 18.33
C LYS A 9 10.43 -8.08 16.92
N SER A 10 9.73 -6.94 16.78
CA SER A 10 9.44 -6.33 15.48
C SER A 10 10.71 -5.86 14.78
N ALA A 11 11.67 -5.27 15.50
CA ALA A 11 12.96 -4.89 14.91
C ALA A 11 13.73 -6.12 14.37
N LYS A 12 13.78 -7.22 15.14
CA LYS A 12 14.40 -8.48 14.69
C LYS A 12 13.73 -9.04 13.43
N MET A 13 12.40 -8.96 13.36
CA MET A 13 11.63 -9.42 12.19
C MET A 13 11.93 -8.58 10.94
N LEU A 14 11.98 -7.25 11.08
CA LEU A 14 12.32 -6.36 9.96
C LEU A 14 13.73 -6.60 9.44
N VAL A 15 14.73 -6.70 10.34
CA VAL A 15 16.13 -7.00 9.96
C VAL A 15 16.22 -8.36 9.29
N TYR A 16 15.59 -9.39 9.84
CA TYR A 16 15.55 -10.73 9.24
C TYR A 16 14.92 -10.70 7.84
N ALA A 17 13.84 -9.96 7.64
CA ALA A 17 13.22 -9.81 6.33
C ALA A 17 14.19 -9.19 5.31
N ILE A 18 14.92 -8.12 5.69
CA ILE A 18 15.92 -7.47 4.83
C ILE A 18 17.04 -8.46 4.47
N GLU A 19 17.56 -9.20 5.45
CA GLU A 19 18.61 -10.18 5.24
C GLU A 19 18.20 -11.34 4.31
N ASN A 20 16.89 -11.59 4.22
CA ASN A 20 16.29 -12.59 3.32
C ASN A 20 15.70 -12.01 2.02
N GLY A 21 16.07 -10.77 1.66
CA GLY A 21 15.78 -10.18 0.36
C GLY A 21 14.50 -9.35 0.28
N VAL A 22 13.77 -9.17 1.37
CA VAL A 22 12.63 -8.23 1.39
C VAL A 22 13.17 -6.80 1.36
N ASN A 23 12.75 -6.03 0.36
CA ASN A 23 13.22 -4.67 0.14
C ASN A 23 12.12 -3.62 0.04
N TYR A 24 10.86 -3.97 0.19
CA TYR A 24 9.73 -3.04 0.18
C TYR A 24 8.99 -3.08 1.51
N PHE A 25 8.89 -1.93 2.19
CA PHE A 25 8.28 -1.79 3.51
C PHE A 25 7.14 -0.78 3.46
N ASP A 26 5.91 -1.28 3.68
CA ASP A 26 4.68 -0.48 3.66
C ASP A 26 4.26 -0.09 5.07
N THR A 27 3.99 1.18 5.27
CA THR A 27 3.44 1.74 6.50
C THR A 27 2.37 2.78 6.21
N ALA A 28 1.85 3.42 7.24
CA ALA A 28 0.99 4.59 7.12
C ALA A 28 1.03 5.43 8.41
N TYR A 29 0.67 6.70 8.26
CA TYR A 29 0.63 7.70 9.32
C TYR A 29 -0.11 7.24 10.59
N VAL A 30 -1.21 6.51 10.44
CA VAL A 30 -2.08 6.09 11.55
C VAL A 30 -1.77 4.69 12.10
N TYR A 31 -0.89 3.93 11.46
CA TYR A 31 -0.66 2.54 11.89
C TYR A 31 -0.06 2.49 13.30
N HIS A 32 -0.52 1.52 14.09
CA HIS A 32 -0.14 1.35 15.51
C HIS A 32 -0.31 2.64 16.34
N GLY A 33 -1.47 3.30 16.19
CA GLY A 33 -1.73 4.55 16.91
C GLY A 33 -0.77 5.68 16.54
N GLY A 34 -0.27 5.70 15.30
CA GLY A 34 0.67 6.71 14.80
C GLY A 34 2.14 6.45 15.14
N LYS A 35 2.46 5.28 15.73
CA LYS A 35 3.84 4.94 16.15
C LYS A 35 4.65 4.23 15.06
N SER A 36 3.97 3.69 14.03
CA SER A 36 4.61 2.80 13.04
C SER A 36 5.72 3.49 12.24
N GLU A 37 5.49 4.68 11.72
CA GLU A 37 6.49 5.41 10.93
C GLU A 37 7.76 5.70 11.73
N SER A 38 7.64 6.20 12.96
CA SER A 38 8.81 6.49 13.80
C SER A 38 9.56 5.23 14.20
N PHE A 39 8.84 4.13 14.43
CA PHE A 39 9.46 2.85 14.77
C PHE A 39 10.24 2.28 13.58
N ILE A 40 9.60 2.15 12.42
CA ILE A 40 10.30 1.58 11.25
C ILE A 40 11.40 2.52 10.75
N GLY A 41 11.23 3.84 10.83
CA GLY A 41 12.24 4.82 10.48
C GLY A 41 13.53 4.59 11.27
N GLY A 42 13.43 4.41 12.58
CA GLY A 42 14.57 4.10 13.43
C GLY A 42 15.27 2.77 13.09
N VAL A 43 14.48 1.71 12.84
CA VAL A 43 15.01 0.38 12.51
C VAL A 43 15.60 0.32 11.11
N LEU A 44 14.95 0.95 10.13
CA LEU A 44 15.32 0.84 8.71
C LEU A 44 16.42 1.83 8.29
N LYS A 45 16.69 2.86 9.07
CA LYS A 45 17.73 3.88 8.76
C LYS A 45 19.08 3.30 8.32
N PRO A 46 19.66 2.29 9.00
CA PRO A 46 20.93 1.69 8.57
C PRO A 46 20.88 0.96 7.23
N TYR A 47 19.69 0.64 6.75
CA TYR A 47 19.46 -0.14 5.53
C TYR A 47 18.86 0.69 4.39
N ARG A 48 18.76 2.04 4.59
CA ARG A 48 17.99 2.92 3.69
C ARG A 48 18.35 2.79 2.21
N ASP A 49 19.62 2.56 1.90
CA ASP A 49 20.11 2.40 0.52
C ASP A 49 19.75 1.05 -0.13
N LYS A 50 19.26 0.09 0.67
CA LYS A 50 18.94 -1.27 0.21
C LYS A 50 17.45 -1.54 0.15
N ILE A 51 16.63 -0.61 0.60
CA ILE A 51 15.19 -0.79 0.76
C ILE A 51 14.39 0.35 0.16
N HIS A 52 13.12 0.09 -0.04
CA HIS A 52 12.10 1.05 -0.42
C HIS A 52 11.08 1.21 0.70
N ILE A 53 10.75 2.46 1.03
CA ILE A 53 9.74 2.79 2.03
C ILE A 53 8.51 3.33 1.30
N ALA A 54 7.37 2.72 1.61
CA ALA A 54 6.06 3.20 1.22
C ALA A 54 5.30 3.72 2.44
N THR A 55 4.77 4.93 2.36
CA THR A 55 3.82 5.46 3.33
C THR A 55 2.72 6.26 2.67
N LYS A 56 1.72 6.69 3.44
CA LYS A 56 0.47 7.18 2.90
C LYS A 56 0.07 8.51 3.53
N CYS A 57 -0.28 9.49 2.70
CA CYS A 57 -0.86 10.75 3.15
C CYS A 57 -2.21 10.50 3.82
N PRO A 58 -2.39 10.85 5.10
CA PRO A 58 -3.67 10.70 5.80
C PRO A 58 -4.64 11.80 5.33
N ILE A 59 -5.24 11.61 4.16
CA ILE A 59 -6.02 12.66 3.47
C ILE A 59 -7.19 13.20 4.30
N TRP A 60 -7.71 12.46 5.27
CA TRP A 60 -8.75 12.93 6.20
C TRP A 60 -8.23 13.98 7.21
N GLU A 61 -6.90 14.11 7.36
CA GLU A 61 -6.26 15.15 8.16
C GLU A 61 -6.03 16.45 7.37
N VAL A 62 -6.19 16.41 6.05
CA VAL A 62 -6.04 17.58 5.17
C VAL A 62 -7.29 18.46 5.25
N LYS A 63 -7.16 19.65 5.77
CA LYS A 63 -8.23 20.67 5.91
C LYS A 63 -7.98 21.92 5.04
N CYS A 64 -6.73 22.12 4.61
CA CYS A 64 -6.29 23.16 3.69
C CYS A 64 -5.11 22.64 2.84
N GLU A 65 -4.71 23.40 1.83
CA GLU A 65 -3.60 22.99 0.93
C GLU A 65 -2.26 22.86 1.64
N GLU A 66 -2.00 23.65 2.66
CA GLU A 66 -0.75 23.67 3.43
C GLU A 66 -0.58 22.41 4.28
N ASP A 67 -1.69 21.76 4.65
CA ASP A 67 -1.64 20.52 5.44
C ASP A 67 -0.90 19.39 4.73
N PHE A 68 -0.95 19.31 3.41
CA PHE A 68 -0.21 18.32 2.66
C PHE A 68 1.30 18.42 2.91
N ASP A 69 1.85 19.61 2.75
CA ASP A 69 3.29 19.85 2.94
C ASP A 69 3.72 19.62 4.40
N ARG A 70 2.88 20.01 5.36
CA ARG A 70 3.09 19.76 6.79
C ARG A 70 3.12 18.25 7.09
N LEU A 71 2.13 17.49 6.64
CA LEU A 71 2.02 16.05 6.86
C LEU A 71 3.17 15.29 6.19
N LEU A 72 3.53 15.64 4.96
CA LEU A 72 4.67 15.02 4.27
C LEU A 72 5.98 15.26 5.03
N ASN A 73 6.24 16.50 5.49
CA ASN A 73 7.45 16.80 6.25
C ASN A 73 7.48 16.08 7.60
N GLU A 74 6.34 15.98 8.30
CA GLU A 74 6.21 15.19 9.53
C GLU A 74 6.49 13.70 9.29
N GLN A 75 6.01 13.13 8.19
CA GLN A 75 6.27 11.74 7.84
C GLN A 75 7.76 11.50 7.50
N LEU A 76 8.40 12.41 6.78
CA LEU A 76 9.85 12.36 6.52
C LEU A 76 10.66 12.38 7.83
N GLU A 77 10.28 13.24 8.78
CA GLU A 77 10.91 13.31 10.11
C GLU A 77 10.71 12.00 10.89
N ARG A 78 9.47 11.48 10.96
CA ARG A 78 9.15 10.21 11.61
C ARG A 78 9.93 9.04 11.02
N LEU A 79 10.03 8.97 9.70
CA LEU A 79 10.76 7.94 8.96
C LEU A 79 12.27 8.14 8.96
N GLN A 80 12.78 9.27 9.48
CA GLN A 80 14.20 9.65 9.54
C GLN A 80 14.91 9.55 8.17
N THR A 81 14.25 10.06 7.12
CA THR A 81 14.73 10.02 5.73
C THR A 81 14.41 11.32 5.01
N ASP A 82 15.22 11.67 4.00
CA ASP A 82 15.01 12.87 3.19
C ASP A 82 14.01 12.65 2.05
N TYR A 83 13.67 11.40 1.75
CA TYR A 83 12.73 11.05 0.69
C TYR A 83 11.95 9.77 1.00
N ILE A 84 10.75 9.67 0.42
CA ILE A 84 9.89 8.49 0.44
C ILE A 84 9.90 7.88 -0.97
N ASP A 85 10.12 6.56 -1.07
CA ASP A 85 10.16 5.90 -2.38
C ASP A 85 8.75 5.82 -3.00
N PHE A 86 7.77 5.39 -2.25
CA PHE A 86 6.38 5.22 -2.71
C PHE A 86 5.41 5.98 -1.80
N TYR A 87 4.81 7.03 -2.32
CA TYR A 87 3.89 7.85 -1.54
C TYR A 87 2.47 7.76 -2.08
N LEU A 88 1.55 7.34 -1.21
CA LEU A 88 0.17 7.06 -1.59
C LEU A 88 -0.80 8.09 -0.99
N MET A 89 -1.82 8.47 -1.76
CA MET A 89 -3.04 9.02 -1.18
C MET A 89 -3.79 7.88 -0.47
N HIS A 90 -4.01 8.00 0.85
CA HIS A 90 -4.50 6.91 1.68
C HIS A 90 -5.99 6.67 1.52
N ALA A 91 -6.35 5.43 1.16
CA ALA A 91 -7.73 4.92 1.14
C ALA A 91 -8.68 5.80 0.31
N LEU A 92 -8.32 6.09 -0.94
CA LEU A 92 -9.18 6.84 -1.83
C LEU A 92 -10.52 6.11 -2.06
N ASP A 93 -11.55 6.89 -2.02
CA ASP A 93 -12.91 6.61 -2.47
C ASP A 93 -13.44 7.83 -3.22
N LYS A 94 -14.66 7.75 -3.73
CA LYS A 94 -15.30 8.83 -4.48
C LYS A 94 -15.34 10.15 -3.71
N ASP A 95 -15.71 10.08 -2.44
CA ASP A 95 -15.94 11.29 -1.62
C ASP A 95 -14.61 11.93 -1.22
N ARG A 96 -13.62 11.14 -0.82
CA ARG A 96 -12.29 11.61 -0.47
C ARG A 96 -11.58 12.20 -1.69
N PHE A 97 -11.68 11.56 -2.83
CA PHE A 97 -11.08 12.09 -4.05
C PHE A 97 -11.67 13.47 -4.38
N LYS A 98 -13.00 13.59 -4.45
CA LYS A 98 -13.67 14.84 -4.81
C LYS A 98 -13.51 15.94 -3.75
N ASN A 99 -13.73 15.59 -2.48
CA ASN A 99 -13.86 16.59 -1.40
C ASN A 99 -12.52 16.96 -0.74
N VAL A 100 -11.46 16.20 -1.00
CA VAL A 100 -10.13 16.44 -0.44
C VAL A 100 -9.08 16.59 -1.55
N VAL A 101 -8.89 15.56 -2.38
CA VAL A 101 -7.81 15.56 -3.39
C VAL A 101 -8.02 16.65 -4.43
N GLU A 102 -9.20 16.71 -5.05
CA GLU A 102 -9.52 17.76 -6.01
C GLU A 102 -9.67 19.13 -5.34
N LYS A 103 -10.43 19.18 -4.23
CA LYS A 103 -10.72 20.44 -3.53
C LYS A 103 -9.47 21.20 -3.08
N PHE A 104 -8.45 20.51 -2.60
CA PHE A 104 -7.22 21.10 -2.09
C PHE A 104 -6.04 20.91 -3.06
N ASN A 105 -6.32 20.59 -4.31
CA ASN A 105 -5.33 20.49 -5.39
C ASN A 105 -4.12 19.59 -5.04
N LEU A 106 -4.39 18.45 -4.39
CA LEU A 106 -3.33 17.60 -3.84
C LEU A 106 -2.52 16.88 -4.93
N ILE A 107 -3.05 16.76 -6.14
CA ILE A 107 -2.31 16.19 -7.30
C ILE A 107 -1.12 17.09 -7.66
N ASP A 108 -1.32 18.42 -7.72
CA ASP A 108 -0.24 19.35 -7.99
C ASP A 108 0.78 19.37 -6.85
N LYS A 109 0.32 19.25 -5.61
CA LYS A 109 1.20 19.12 -4.43
C LYS A 109 2.06 17.85 -4.51
N LEU A 110 1.49 16.69 -4.90
CA LEU A 110 2.23 15.45 -5.13
C LEU A 110 3.30 15.62 -6.21
N ASN A 111 2.91 16.16 -7.37
CA ASN A 111 3.83 16.39 -8.48
C ASN A 111 4.98 17.32 -8.08
N LYS A 112 4.66 18.38 -7.33
CA LYS A 112 5.68 19.30 -6.78
C LYS A 112 6.61 18.58 -5.81
N ALA A 113 6.10 17.82 -4.85
CA ALA A 113 6.91 17.09 -3.89
C ALA A 113 7.83 16.05 -4.57
N LYS A 114 7.36 15.45 -5.69
CA LYS A 114 8.18 14.58 -6.53
C LYS A 114 9.28 15.37 -7.25
N ALA A 115 8.96 16.50 -7.84
CA ALA A 115 9.95 17.38 -8.48
C ALA A 115 11.01 17.91 -7.49
N ASP A 116 10.59 18.17 -6.25
CA ASP A 116 11.47 18.60 -5.15
C ASP A 116 12.33 17.44 -4.58
N GLY A 117 12.14 16.18 -5.06
CA GLY A 117 12.90 15.00 -4.66
C GLY A 117 12.46 14.37 -3.32
N LYS A 118 11.39 14.86 -2.69
CA LYS A 118 10.85 14.32 -1.44
C LYS A 118 10.08 13.02 -1.63
N ILE A 119 9.55 12.78 -2.84
CA ILE A 119 8.80 11.59 -3.24
C ILE A 119 9.40 11.08 -4.54
N ARG A 120 9.59 9.76 -4.67
CA ARG A 120 10.07 9.15 -5.91
C ARG A 120 8.94 8.69 -6.81
N HIS A 121 7.97 7.97 -6.23
CA HIS A 121 6.81 7.44 -6.96
C HIS A 121 5.52 7.85 -6.27
N ILE A 122 4.52 8.24 -7.07
CA ILE A 122 3.22 8.69 -6.58
C ILE A 122 2.12 7.70 -6.95
N GLY A 123 1.28 7.39 -5.98
CA GLY A 123 0.18 6.46 -6.17
C GLY A 123 -0.95 6.69 -5.17
N PHE A 124 -1.81 5.71 -5.07
CA PHE A 124 -2.91 5.74 -4.09
C PHE A 124 -3.31 4.34 -3.65
N SER A 125 -3.85 4.20 -2.45
CA SER A 125 -4.57 3.00 -2.02
C SER A 125 -6.07 3.24 -2.16
N PHE A 126 -6.82 2.18 -2.50
CA PHE A 126 -8.18 2.31 -2.98
C PHE A 126 -9.12 1.29 -2.32
N HIS A 127 -10.34 1.75 -1.97
CA HIS A 127 -11.36 0.95 -1.27
C HIS A 127 -12.79 1.26 -1.73
N ASP A 128 -13.02 1.45 -3.02
CA ASP A 128 -14.34 1.75 -3.58
C ASP A 128 -14.62 0.90 -4.83
N ASP A 129 -15.67 1.16 -5.56
CA ASP A 129 -16.05 0.42 -6.77
C ASP A 129 -15.14 0.71 -7.97
N VAL A 130 -15.22 -0.18 -8.97
CA VAL A 130 -14.37 -0.11 -10.17
C VAL A 130 -14.60 1.16 -11.00
N GLU A 131 -15.81 1.69 -11.03
CA GLU A 131 -16.12 2.91 -11.79
C GLU A 131 -15.49 4.15 -11.14
N THR A 132 -15.42 4.16 -9.82
CA THR A 132 -14.69 5.19 -9.07
C THR A 132 -13.19 5.07 -9.32
N LEU A 133 -12.64 3.84 -9.32
CA LEU A 133 -11.22 3.61 -9.64
C LEU A 133 -10.85 4.19 -11.01
N LYS A 134 -11.63 3.86 -12.05
CA LYS A 134 -11.41 4.36 -13.41
C LYS A 134 -11.37 5.89 -13.46
N LYS A 135 -12.31 6.56 -12.77
CA LYS A 135 -12.36 8.03 -12.70
C LYS A 135 -11.12 8.63 -12.04
N ILE A 136 -10.65 8.03 -10.93
CA ILE A 136 -9.46 8.50 -10.23
C ILE A 136 -8.22 8.34 -11.11
N ILE A 137 -8.09 7.20 -11.79
CA ILE A 137 -6.97 6.95 -12.71
C ILE A 137 -6.98 7.95 -13.87
N ASP A 138 -8.13 8.16 -14.50
CA ASP A 138 -8.26 9.06 -15.65
C ASP A 138 -8.09 10.55 -15.30
N ALA A 139 -8.33 10.92 -14.04
CA ALA A 139 -8.18 12.30 -13.57
C ALA A 139 -6.72 12.76 -13.46
N ASN A 140 -5.76 11.84 -13.35
CA ASN A 140 -4.34 12.18 -13.25
C ASN A 140 -3.47 11.20 -14.05
N PRO A 141 -2.89 11.64 -15.19
CA PRO A 141 -2.02 10.80 -15.99
C PRO A 141 -0.65 10.50 -15.34
N ASN A 142 -0.35 11.13 -14.20
CA ASN A 142 0.91 10.96 -13.50
C ASN A 142 0.85 9.93 -12.36
N TRP A 143 -0.27 9.21 -12.19
CA TRP A 143 -0.29 8.05 -11.31
C TRP A 143 0.65 6.97 -11.83
N GLU A 144 1.53 6.48 -10.97
CA GLU A 144 2.51 5.46 -11.33
C GLU A 144 2.12 4.08 -10.81
N PHE A 145 1.41 4.03 -9.68
CA PHE A 145 0.96 2.77 -9.09
C PHE A 145 -0.34 2.93 -8.31
N CYS A 146 -1.01 1.80 -8.10
CA CYS A 146 -2.22 1.72 -7.29
C CYS A 146 -2.18 0.50 -6.38
N GLN A 147 -2.64 0.66 -5.15
CA GLN A 147 -2.74 -0.40 -4.16
C GLN A 147 -4.20 -0.78 -3.95
N ILE A 148 -4.56 -2.01 -4.29
CA ILE A 148 -5.92 -2.56 -4.18
C ILE A 148 -5.95 -3.85 -3.38
N GLN A 149 -7.12 -4.17 -2.81
CA GLN A 149 -7.37 -5.48 -2.24
C GLN A 149 -7.73 -6.48 -3.36
N LEU A 150 -7.08 -7.64 -3.39
CA LEU A 150 -7.43 -8.71 -4.31
C LEU A 150 -7.00 -10.08 -3.77
N ASN A 151 -7.88 -11.08 -3.92
CA ASN A 151 -7.62 -12.50 -3.66
C ASN A 151 -8.61 -13.36 -4.44
N TYR A 152 -8.43 -14.67 -4.49
CA TYR A 152 -9.26 -15.56 -5.32
C TYR A 152 -10.73 -15.66 -4.87
N ILE A 153 -11.07 -15.21 -3.66
CA ILE A 153 -12.46 -15.13 -3.19
C ILE A 153 -13.12 -13.80 -3.62
N ASN A 154 -12.39 -12.71 -3.54
CA ASN A 154 -12.90 -11.35 -3.71
C ASN A 154 -12.60 -10.76 -5.11
N VAL A 155 -12.76 -11.57 -6.16
CA VAL A 155 -12.42 -11.17 -7.55
C VAL A 155 -13.32 -10.07 -8.14
N LYS A 156 -14.47 -9.80 -7.52
CA LYS A 156 -15.42 -8.75 -7.94
C LYS A 156 -15.69 -7.71 -6.83
N TYR A 157 -14.94 -7.79 -5.73
CA TYR A 157 -15.12 -6.88 -4.62
C TYR A 157 -14.24 -5.64 -4.79
N GLN A 158 -14.81 -4.46 -4.55
CA GLN A 158 -14.17 -3.16 -4.78
C GLN A 158 -13.67 -3.02 -6.24
N ALA A 159 -12.38 -2.73 -6.46
CA ALA A 159 -11.79 -2.68 -7.79
C ALA A 159 -11.86 -4.02 -8.54
N GLY A 160 -11.64 -5.12 -7.84
CA GLY A 160 -11.65 -6.47 -8.39
C GLY A 160 -10.65 -6.70 -9.53
N LEU A 161 -10.87 -7.76 -10.30
CA LEU A 161 -10.06 -8.06 -11.49
C LEU A 161 -10.22 -7.03 -12.59
N GLU A 162 -11.43 -6.50 -12.77
CA GLU A 162 -11.69 -5.47 -13.79
C GLU A 162 -10.88 -4.20 -13.52
N GLY A 163 -10.79 -3.78 -12.24
CA GLY A 163 -9.97 -2.64 -11.84
C GLY A 163 -8.48 -2.89 -11.99
N LEU A 164 -8.02 -4.11 -11.67
CA LEU A 164 -6.63 -4.53 -11.90
C LEU A 164 -6.24 -4.39 -13.37
N GLU A 165 -7.02 -5.01 -14.27
CA GLU A 165 -6.79 -4.97 -15.70
C GLU A 165 -6.84 -3.54 -16.27
N TYR A 166 -7.79 -2.74 -15.79
CA TYR A 166 -7.92 -1.35 -16.24
C TYR A 166 -6.70 -0.53 -15.85
N ALA A 167 -6.28 -0.59 -14.59
CA ALA A 167 -5.13 0.15 -14.09
C ALA A 167 -3.84 -0.26 -14.82
N HIS A 168 -3.62 -1.56 -15.02
CA HIS A 168 -2.47 -2.07 -15.77
C HIS A 168 -2.45 -1.57 -17.23
N LYS A 169 -3.60 -1.58 -17.93
CA LYS A 169 -3.73 -1.02 -19.30
C LYS A 169 -3.42 0.47 -19.37
N LYS A 170 -3.61 1.20 -18.26
CA LYS A 170 -3.23 2.62 -18.15
C LYS A 170 -1.77 2.82 -17.76
N GLY A 171 -1.01 1.75 -17.57
CA GLY A 171 0.43 1.79 -17.28
C GLY A 171 0.75 1.93 -15.79
N LEU A 172 -0.20 1.65 -14.89
CA LEU A 172 0.06 1.66 -13.45
C LEU A 172 0.61 0.30 -12.99
N ASP A 173 1.61 0.35 -12.12
CA ASP A 173 2.03 -0.81 -11.33
C ASP A 173 1.00 -1.14 -10.26
N MET A 174 0.72 -2.45 -10.09
CA MET A 174 -0.32 -2.89 -9.18
C MET A 174 0.25 -3.57 -7.94
N VAL A 175 -0.01 -2.96 -6.78
CA VAL A 175 0.34 -3.48 -5.45
C VAL A 175 -0.91 -4.11 -4.85
N ILE A 176 -0.81 -5.38 -4.45
CA ILE A 176 -1.95 -6.11 -3.90
C ILE A 176 -1.85 -6.22 -2.39
N MET A 177 -2.89 -5.75 -1.70
CA MET A 177 -3.11 -5.98 -0.27
C MET A 177 -4.13 -7.10 -0.05
N GLU A 178 -4.10 -7.70 1.13
CA GLU A 178 -4.97 -8.81 1.54
C GLU A 178 -4.93 -10.04 0.62
N PRO A 179 -3.78 -10.50 0.13
CA PRO A 179 -3.70 -11.69 -0.71
C PRO A 179 -4.24 -12.93 0.00
N LEU A 180 -4.16 -12.97 1.33
CA LEU A 180 -4.67 -14.06 2.18
C LEU A 180 -5.94 -13.69 2.96
N LEU A 181 -6.62 -12.59 2.59
CA LEU A 181 -7.86 -12.14 3.24
C LEU A 181 -7.73 -12.09 4.79
N GLY A 182 -6.71 -11.38 5.27
CA GLY A 182 -6.40 -11.30 6.71
C GLY A 182 -6.04 -12.67 7.32
N GLY A 183 -5.42 -13.56 6.55
CA GLY A 183 -5.00 -14.91 6.98
C GLY A 183 -6.10 -15.99 6.84
N LYS A 184 -7.34 -15.63 6.49
CA LYS A 184 -8.44 -16.59 6.34
C LYS A 184 -8.19 -17.63 5.25
N LEU A 185 -7.45 -17.27 4.21
CA LEU A 185 -7.13 -18.18 3.10
C LEU A 185 -5.96 -19.11 3.40
N ALA A 186 -5.22 -18.90 4.50
CA ALA A 186 -4.25 -19.88 4.99
C ALA A 186 -4.93 -21.12 5.61
N ASN A 187 -6.14 -20.91 6.18
CA ASN A 187 -6.99 -21.97 6.73
C ASN A 187 -8.40 -21.84 6.15
N PRO A 188 -8.59 -22.19 4.86
CA PRO A 188 -9.87 -22.01 4.19
C PRO A 188 -10.96 -22.94 4.76
N SER A 189 -12.23 -22.60 4.53
CA SER A 189 -13.33 -23.45 4.91
C SER A 189 -13.21 -24.84 4.25
N PRO A 190 -13.79 -25.90 4.86
CA PRO A 190 -13.76 -27.26 4.26
C PRO A 190 -14.30 -27.33 2.83
N GLN A 191 -15.23 -26.45 2.48
CA GLN A 191 -15.78 -26.36 1.12
C GLN A 191 -14.73 -25.83 0.14
N VAL A 192 -14.02 -24.75 0.50
CA VAL A 192 -12.96 -24.17 -0.32
C VAL A 192 -11.76 -25.12 -0.38
N ALA A 193 -11.37 -25.73 0.75
CA ALA A 193 -10.26 -26.68 0.80
C ALA A 193 -10.47 -27.87 -0.16
N LYS A 194 -11.70 -28.38 -0.28
CA LYS A 194 -12.03 -29.48 -1.21
C LYS A 194 -11.92 -29.10 -2.70
N MET A 195 -11.93 -27.80 -3.02
CA MET A 195 -11.77 -27.32 -4.40
C MET A 195 -10.31 -27.11 -4.79
N LEU A 196 -9.44 -27.01 -3.79
CA LEU A 196 -7.99 -26.89 -4.00
C LEU A 196 -7.40 -28.32 -4.12
N SER A 197 -6.44 -28.52 -5.02
CA SER A 197 -5.73 -29.80 -5.07
C SER A 197 -4.72 -29.92 -3.93
N ASP A 198 -4.35 -31.16 -3.57
CA ASP A 198 -3.37 -31.44 -2.51
C ASP A 198 -1.91 -31.21 -2.95
N GLU A 199 -1.70 -30.73 -4.19
CA GLU A 199 -0.36 -30.45 -4.74
C GLU A 199 0.34 -29.26 -4.08
N LYS A 200 -0.45 -28.32 -3.53
CA LYS A 200 0.04 -27.09 -2.90
C LYS A 200 -0.74 -26.78 -1.64
N THR A 201 -0.11 -26.06 -0.73
CA THR A 201 -0.80 -25.52 0.44
C THR A 201 -1.83 -24.46 0.03
N PRO A 202 -2.86 -24.19 0.85
CA PRO A 202 -3.81 -23.10 0.60
C PRO A 202 -3.14 -21.73 0.41
N VAL A 203 -2.04 -21.48 1.12
CA VAL A 203 -1.24 -20.24 0.97
C VAL A 203 -0.61 -20.17 -0.42
N GLU A 204 0.02 -21.24 -0.87
CA GLU A 204 0.64 -21.29 -2.20
C GLU A 204 -0.40 -21.08 -3.30
N TRP A 205 -1.59 -21.72 -3.20
CA TRP A 205 -2.68 -21.47 -4.14
C TRP A 205 -3.14 -20.02 -4.18
N ALA A 206 -3.24 -19.37 -3.00
CA ALA A 206 -3.63 -17.97 -2.93
C ALA A 206 -2.58 -17.02 -3.54
N MET A 207 -1.29 -17.33 -3.32
CA MET A 207 -0.19 -16.55 -3.91
C MET A 207 -0.09 -16.76 -5.41
N ASP A 208 -0.18 -18.01 -5.89
CA ASP A 208 -0.13 -18.34 -7.31
C ASP A 208 -1.26 -17.70 -8.10
N PHE A 209 -2.45 -17.58 -7.51
CA PHE A 209 -3.56 -16.87 -8.14
C PHE A 209 -3.18 -15.43 -8.52
N LEU A 210 -2.33 -14.79 -7.74
CA LEU A 210 -1.89 -13.41 -7.97
C LEU A 210 -0.59 -13.37 -8.77
N TRP A 211 0.41 -14.19 -8.45
CA TRP A 211 1.71 -14.17 -9.12
C TRP A 211 1.68 -14.61 -10.58
N ASN A 212 0.68 -15.42 -10.97
CA ASN A 212 0.49 -15.80 -12.36
C ASN A 212 -0.18 -14.70 -13.22
N ARG A 213 -0.39 -13.51 -12.67
CA ARG A 213 -0.98 -12.37 -13.38
C ARG A 213 0.10 -11.36 -13.72
N GLU A 214 0.24 -11.06 -15.01
CA GLU A 214 1.21 -10.06 -15.48
C GLU A 214 0.92 -8.64 -14.98
N GLU A 215 -0.33 -8.37 -14.60
CA GLU A 215 -0.77 -7.09 -14.07
C GLU A 215 -0.30 -6.84 -12.62
N VAL A 216 0.13 -7.87 -11.90
CA VAL A 216 0.51 -7.77 -10.48
C VAL A 216 2.01 -7.54 -10.35
N SER A 217 2.39 -6.37 -9.84
CA SER A 217 3.79 -6.00 -9.63
C SER A 217 4.31 -6.40 -8.25
N LEU A 218 3.47 -6.36 -7.21
CA LEU A 218 3.89 -6.62 -5.83
C LEU A 218 2.74 -7.12 -4.96
N LEU A 219 3.03 -8.06 -4.05
CA LEU A 219 2.12 -8.53 -3.00
C LEU A 219 2.59 -8.05 -1.63
N LEU A 220 1.66 -7.48 -0.84
CA LEU A 220 1.94 -7.12 0.54
C LEU A 220 1.64 -8.29 1.48
N SER A 221 2.56 -8.57 2.39
CA SER A 221 2.37 -9.52 3.48
C SER A 221 2.32 -8.79 4.81
N GLY A 222 1.34 -9.12 5.65
CA GLY A 222 1.21 -8.51 6.98
C GLY A 222 2.28 -8.94 7.97
N MET A 223 2.94 -10.07 7.74
CA MET A 223 4.01 -10.65 8.59
C MET A 223 3.77 -10.48 10.10
N GLY A 224 2.54 -10.64 10.52
CA GLY A 224 2.18 -10.67 11.93
C GLY A 224 2.65 -11.97 12.57
N ALA A 225 3.15 -11.88 13.80
CA ALA A 225 3.54 -13.05 14.58
C ALA A 225 2.39 -13.51 15.48
#